data_01c5d938da1423dda7390c389b452840
#
_entry.id   01c5d938da1423dda7390c389b452840
#
_cell.length_a   1.000
_cell.length_b   1.000
_cell.length_c   1.000
_cell.angle_alpha   90.00
_cell.angle_beta   90.00
_cell.angle_gamma   90.00
#
_symmetry.space_group_name_H-M   'P 1'
#
loop_
_entity.id
_entity.type
_entity.pdbx_description
1 polymer ?
#
loop_
_entity_poly.entity_id
_entity_poly.type
_entity_poly.pdbx_seq_one_letter_code
_entity_poly.pdbx_strand_id
1 'polypeptide(L)'
;MQLFYSKSLDIESTSYTLPKDESKHVIRVLRKQPGDTIYLTNGNGYLFTAQVYDANPNKCKLSITSHTYQEPRDYKLHLAVAPTKLNDRFEWFLEKATEIGVTEITPLLCDHSERKVIKEERFLKILQSAMKQSLHYHLPALNPLTPFKDFITNAHSNTFIAHCEDDTKSLLKSELSPATDYTILIGPEGDFSTIEIQQDLQTHPTCLLYTSPSPRDGLLSRMPSSA
;
A
#
# COMPACT_ATOMS: atom_id res chain seq x y z
N MET A 1 1.06 -20.69 5.75
CA MET A 1 1.23 -20.82 4.27
C MET A 1 2.30 -19.82 3.85
N GLN A 2 3.25 -20.19 3.00
CA GLN A 2 4.22 -19.23 2.46
C GLN A 2 3.84 -18.89 1.02
N LEU A 3 3.71 -17.59 0.73
CA LEU A 3 3.29 -17.07 -0.56
C LEU A 3 4.50 -16.46 -1.29
N PHE A 4 4.64 -16.77 -2.57
CA PHE A 4 5.61 -16.18 -3.48
C PHE A 4 4.91 -15.27 -4.48
N TYR A 5 5.65 -14.34 -5.06
CA TYR A 5 5.08 -13.38 -6.02
C TYR A 5 5.79 -13.44 -7.37
N SER A 6 5.03 -13.46 -8.44
CA SER A 6 5.56 -13.29 -9.79
C SER A 6 4.54 -12.61 -10.70
N LYS A 7 4.87 -11.43 -11.17
CA LYS A 7 4.06 -10.68 -12.14
C LYS A 7 3.86 -11.41 -13.48
N SER A 8 4.77 -12.34 -13.83
CA SER A 8 4.74 -13.05 -15.12
C SER A 8 3.82 -14.28 -15.14
N LEU A 9 3.23 -14.64 -14.00
CA LEU A 9 2.26 -15.74 -13.96
C LEU A 9 0.90 -15.29 -14.48
N ASP A 10 0.32 -16.11 -15.34
CA ASP A 10 -1.05 -15.96 -15.85
C ASP A 10 -1.82 -17.30 -15.74
N ILE A 11 -3.08 -17.29 -16.11
CA ILE A 11 -3.97 -18.46 -15.99
C ILE A 11 -3.57 -19.63 -16.91
N GLU A 12 -2.85 -19.36 -17.99
CA GLU A 12 -2.37 -20.35 -18.95
C GLU A 12 -1.01 -20.95 -18.53
N SER A 13 -0.40 -20.41 -17.48
CA SER A 13 0.91 -20.86 -17.01
C SER A 13 0.83 -22.29 -16.47
N THR A 14 1.52 -23.23 -17.12
CA THR A 14 1.63 -24.63 -16.68
C THR A 14 2.89 -24.90 -15.86
N SER A 15 3.90 -24.04 -15.96
CA SER A 15 5.16 -24.16 -15.24
C SER A 15 5.74 -22.78 -14.92
N TYR A 16 6.59 -22.73 -13.90
CA TYR A 16 7.30 -21.52 -13.50
C TYR A 16 8.69 -21.85 -12.98
N THR A 17 9.66 -21.02 -13.29
CA THR A 17 11.02 -21.14 -12.72
C THR A 17 11.25 -19.99 -11.76
N LEU A 18 11.49 -20.31 -10.49
CA LEU A 18 11.76 -19.30 -9.46
C LEU A 18 13.08 -18.57 -9.73
N PRO A 19 13.15 -17.25 -9.46
CA PRO A 19 14.40 -16.51 -9.43
C PRO A 19 15.41 -17.15 -8.46
N LYS A 20 16.69 -16.88 -8.68
CA LYS A 20 17.78 -17.52 -7.92
C LYS A 20 17.64 -17.38 -6.40
N ASP A 21 17.26 -16.20 -5.91
CA ASP A 21 17.16 -15.95 -4.47
C ASP A 21 15.93 -16.67 -3.86
N GLU A 22 14.80 -16.68 -4.55
CA GLU A 22 13.63 -17.45 -4.13
C GLU A 22 13.87 -18.94 -4.24
N SER A 23 14.58 -19.42 -5.29
CA SER A 23 15.00 -20.83 -5.40
C SER A 23 15.86 -21.27 -4.21
N LYS A 24 16.85 -20.45 -3.82
CA LYS A 24 17.66 -20.72 -2.62
C LYS A 24 16.81 -20.75 -1.36
N HIS A 25 15.87 -19.80 -1.22
CA HIS A 25 14.98 -19.75 -0.07
C HIS A 25 14.13 -21.04 0.02
N VAL A 26 13.48 -21.42 -1.08
CA VAL A 26 12.65 -22.63 -1.14
C VAL A 26 13.44 -23.89 -0.79
N ILE A 27 14.62 -24.06 -1.38
CA ILE A 27 15.36 -25.33 -1.27
C ILE A 27 16.22 -25.38 0.00
N ARG A 28 16.91 -24.31 0.37
CA ARG A 28 17.84 -24.32 1.50
C ARG A 28 17.22 -23.93 2.83
N VAL A 29 16.28 -22.97 2.81
CA VAL A 29 15.64 -22.47 4.04
C VAL A 29 14.39 -23.28 4.34
N LEU A 30 13.47 -23.39 3.38
CA LEU A 30 12.22 -24.15 3.55
C LEU A 30 12.43 -25.66 3.36
N ARG A 31 13.58 -26.09 2.83
CA ARG A 31 13.96 -27.50 2.60
C ARG A 31 12.94 -28.29 1.79
N LYS A 32 12.31 -27.62 0.83
CA LYS A 32 11.33 -28.21 -0.06
C LYS A 32 11.98 -29.21 -1.02
N GLN A 33 11.26 -30.30 -1.29
CA GLN A 33 11.69 -31.41 -2.16
C GLN A 33 10.74 -31.54 -3.37
N PRO A 34 11.13 -32.28 -4.42
CA PRO A 34 10.21 -32.61 -5.50
C PRO A 34 8.92 -33.25 -4.97
N GLY A 35 7.76 -32.76 -5.45
CA GLY A 35 6.43 -33.12 -4.98
C GLY A 35 5.84 -32.17 -3.92
N ASP A 36 6.66 -31.38 -3.26
CA ASP A 36 6.18 -30.43 -2.25
C ASP A 36 5.38 -29.27 -2.88
N THR A 37 4.32 -28.88 -2.18
CA THR A 37 3.45 -27.78 -2.61
C THR A 37 4.04 -26.42 -2.25
N ILE A 38 3.90 -25.46 -3.18
CA ILE A 38 4.25 -24.05 -3.07
C ILE A 38 3.07 -23.21 -3.58
N TYR A 39 2.88 -22.03 -2.99
CA TYR A 39 1.83 -21.09 -3.38
C TYR A 39 2.44 -19.82 -3.96
N LEU A 40 1.88 -19.36 -5.09
CA LEU A 40 2.32 -18.14 -5.75
C LEU A 40 1.12 -17.24 -6.03
N THR A 41 1.37 -15.93 -6.15
CA THR A 41 0.38 -14.96 -6.65
C THR A 41 1.01 -14.10 -7.75
N ASN A 42 0.17 -13.61 -8.67
CA ASN A 42 0.58 -12.62 -9.65
C ASN A 42 0.27 -11.17 -9.23
N GLY A 43 -0.36 -10.97 -8.06
CA GLY A 43 -0.77 -9.66 -7.56
C GLY A 43 -2.05 -9.11 -8.20
N ASN A 44 -2.72 -9.90 -9.05
CA ASN A 44 -3.95 -9.53 -9.73
C ASN A 44 -5.14 -10.43 -9.30
N GLY A 45 -5.13 -10.87 -8.04
CA GLY A 45 -6.20 -11.69 -7.46
C GLY A 45 -6.03 -13.20 -7.62
N TYR A 46 -5.05 -13.68 -8.36
CA TYR A 46 -4.85 -15.12 -8.54
C TYR A 46 -3.91 -15.70 -7.49
N LEU A 47 -4.34 -16.82 -6.92
CA LEU A 47 -3.51 -17.74 -6.14
C LEU A 47 -3.25 -18.99 -6.97
N PHE A 48 -2.00 -19.27 -7.26
CA PHE A 48 -1.55 -20.47 -7.96
C PHE A 48 -1.03 -21.49 -6.95
N THR A 49 -1.48 -22.73 -7.10
CA THR A 49 -0.91 -23.87 -6.40
C THR A 49 0.06 -24.56 -7.34
N ALA A 50 1.27 -24.78 -6.89
CA ALA A 50 2.32 -25.41 -7.69
C ALA A 50 3.04 -26.50 -6.90
N GLN A 51 3.62 -27.46 -7.60
CA GLN A 51 4.50 -28.48 -7.04
C GLN A 51 5.93 -28.29 -7.51
N VAL A 52 6.87 -28.46 -6.61
CA VAL A 52 8.29 -28.50 -6.97
C VAL A 52 8.53 -29.74 -7.81
N TYR A 53 9.04 -29.53 -9.02
CA TYR A 53 9.38 -30.65 -9.89
C TYR A 53 10.91 -30.83 -10.07
N ASP A 54 11.67 -29.70 -9.98
CA ASP A 54 13.14 -29.71 -9.98
C ASP A 54 13.65 -28.85 -8.82
N ALA A 55 14.20 -29.46 -7.79
CA ALA A 55 14.66 -28.83 -6.56
C ALA A 55 16.07 -28.21 -6.69
N ASN A 56 16.36 -27.53 -7.80
CA ASN A 56 17.65 -26.88 -7.99
C ASN A 56 17.71 -25.54 -7.21
N PRO A 57 18.69 -25.33 -6.31
CA PRO A 57 18.78 -24.11 -5.49
C PRO A 57 19.09 -22.83 -6.29
N ASN A 58 19.45 -22.93 -7.56
CA ASN A 58 19.67 -21.77 -8.42
C ASN A 58 18.52 -21.52 -9.43
N LYS A 59 17.74 -22.55 -9.73
CA LYS A 59 16.66 -22.54 -10.73
C LYS A 59 15.60 -23.58 -10.34
N CYS A 60 14.92 -23.39 -9.22
CA CYS A 60 13.86 -24.28 -8.80
C CYS A 60 12.69 -24.17 -9.80
N LYS A 61 12.29 -25.30 -10.37
CA LYS A 61 11.20 -25.36 -11.33
C LYS A 61 9.94 -25.92 -10.67
N LEU A 62 8.83 -25.27 -10.99
CA LEU A 62 7.50 -25.57 -10.46
C LEU A 62 6.57 -25.97 -11.60
N SER A 63 5.72 -26.95 -11.33
CA SER A 63 4.57 -27.28 -12.16
C SER A 63 3.32 -26.67 -11.53
N ILE A 64 2.58 -25.85 -12.26
CA ILE A 64 1.33 -25.26 -11.78
C ILE A 64 0.25 -26.34 -11.86
N THR A 65 -0.40 -26.62 -10.74
CA THR A 65 -1.42 -27.68 -10.64
C THR A 65 -2.84 -27.12 -10.66
N SER A 66 -3.04 -25.92 -10.12
CA SER A 66 -4.34 -25.25 -10.11
C SER A 66 -4.17 -23.77 -9.82
N HIS A 67 -5.21 -23.01 -10.07
CA HIS A 67 -5.32 -21.62 -9.63
C HIS A 67 -6.72 -21.35 -9.09
N THR A 68 -6.83 -20.34 -8.22
CA THR A 68 -8.09 -19.77 -7.74
C THR A 68 -8.04 -18.26 -7.89
N TYR A 69 -9.18 -17.64 -8.13
CA TYR A 69 -9.30 -16.20 -8.22
C TYR A 69 -10.04 -15.65 -7.01
N GLN A 70 -9.52 -14.60 -6.42
CA GLN A 70 -10.18 -13.80 -5.40
C GLN A 70 -10.67 -12.51 -6.04
N GLU A 71 -11.96 -12.29 -6.01
CA GLU A 71 -12.55 -11.05 -6.48
C GLU A 71 -11.98 -9.86 -5.69
N PRO A 72 -11.73 -8.71 -6.35
CA PRO A 72 -11.39 -7.49 -5.65
C PRO A 72 -12.54 -7.05 -4.75
N ARG A 73 -12.28 -6.16 -3.82
CA ARG A 73 -13.33 -5.52 -3.04
C ARG A 73 -14.24 -4.70 -3.97
N ASP A 74 -15.48 -4.50 -3.57
CA ASP A 74 -16.47 -3.69 -4.27
C ASP A 74 -16.25 -2.17 -4.16
N TYR A 75 -15.13 -1.76 -3.57
CA TYR A 75 -14.68 -0.37 -3.46
C TYR A 75 -13.18 -0.28 -3.63
N LYS A 76 -12.71 0.89 -4.04
CA LYS A 76 -11.29 1.25 -4.07
C LYS A 76 -10.98 2.27 -2.98
N LEU A 77 -9.90 2.03 -2.27
CA LEU A 77 -9.32 2.99 -1.35
C LEU A 77 -7.98 3.45 -1.90
N HIS A 78 -7.91 4.72 -2.27
CA HIS A 78 -6.71 5.38 -2.73
C HIS A 78 -6.15 6.26 -1.62
N LEU A 79 -4.89 6.05 -1.22
CA LEU A 79 -4.20 6.90 -0.27
C LEU A 79 -3.15 7.73 -0.99
N ALA A 80 -3.34 9.06 -1.01
CA ALA A 80 -2.39 10.01 -1.54
C ALA A 80 -1.65 10.68 -0.37
N VAL A 81 -0.39 10.29 -0.15
CA VAL A 81 0.32 10.56 1.11
C VAL A 81 1.68 11.18 0.85
N ALA A 82 1.97 12.32 1.48
CA ALA A 82 3.29 12.92 1.42
C ALA A 82 4.33 12.04 2.16
N PRO A 83 5.41 11.63 1.48
CA PRO A 83 6.45 10.83 2.12
C PRO A 83 7.13 11.60 3.24
N THR A 84 7.23 10.98 4.41
CA THR A 84 7.91 11.56 5.58
C THR A 84 9.41 11.73 5.33
N LYS A 85 10.05 12.65 6.09
CA LYS A 85 11.50 12.86 6.08
C LYS A 85 12.26 11.54 6.31
N LEU A 86 11.83 10.76 7.30
CA LEU A 86 12.41 9.45 7.62
C LEU A 86 11.77 8.35 6.79
N ASN A 87 12.58 7.60 6.05
CA ASN A 87 12.12 6.47 5.23
C ASN A 87 11.30 5.47 6.03
N ASP A 88 11.78 5.10 7.21
CA ASP A 88 11.23 4.01 8.00
C ASP A 88 9.75 4.21 8.34
N ARG A 89 9.31 5.46 8.56
CA ARG A 89 7.91 5.78 8.84
C ARG A 89 7.03 5.59 7.61
N PHE A 90 7.50 6.07 6.46
CA PHE A 90 6.75 5.92 5.21
C PHE A 90 6.74 4.45 4.74
N GLU A 91 7.84 3.73 4.93
CA GLU A 91 7.92 2.30 4.65
C GLU A 91 6.98 1.49 5.54
N TRP A 92 6.92 1.82 6.82
CA TRP A 92 5.93 1.23 7.74
C TRP A 92 4.49 1.54 7.31
N PHE A 93 4.21 2.78 6.88
CA PHE A 93 2.91 3.13 6.30
C PHE A 93 2.58 2.25 5.09
N LEU A 94 3.49 2.11 4.13
CA LEU A 94 3.29 1.26 2.95
C LEU A 94 2.98 -0.20 3.32
N GLU A 95 3.71 -0.74 4.29
CA GLU A 95 3.47 -2.08 4.82
C GLU A 95 2.06 -2.21 5.39
N LYS A 96 1.66 -1.31 6.30
CA LYS A 96 0.34 -1.38 6.96
C LYS A 96 -0.82 -1.07 6.00
N ALA A 97 -0.66 -0.12 5.10
CA ALA A 97 -1.64 0.15 4.05
C ALA A 97 -1.90 -1.10 3.18
N THR A 98 -0.84 -1.83 2.83
CA THR A 98 -0.97 -3.08 2.07
C THR A 98 -1.66 -4.17 2.89
N GLU A 99 -1.28 -4.34 4.17
CA GLU A 99 -1.89 -5.34 5.07
C GLU A 99 -3.40 -5.12 5.27
N ILE A 100 -3.86 -3.87 5.37
CA ILE A 100 -5.29 -3.55 5.49
C ILE A 100 -6.04 -3.60 4.16
N GLY A 101 -5.32 -3.69 3.04
CA GLY A 101 -5.88 -3.89 1.70
C GLY A 101 -6.26 -2.60 0.98
N VAL A 102 -5.44 -1.56 1.10
CA VAL A 102 -5.51 -0.36 0.26
C VAL A 102 -5.28 -0.76 -1.20
N THR A 103 -6.02 -0.17 -2.13
CA THR A 103 -5.96 -0.54 -3.55
C THR A 103 -4.95 0.27 -4.34
N GLU A 104 -4.70 1.52 -3.91
CA GLU A 104 -3.84 2.46 -4.64
C GLU A 104 -3.13 3.41 -3.68
N ILE A 105 -1.86 3.71 -3.97
CA ILE A 105 -1.04 4.64 -3.19
C ILE A 105 -0.34 5.59 -4.15
N THR A 106 -0.49 6.91 -3.90
CA THR A 106 0.25 7.96 -4.60
C THR A 106 1.09 8.74 -3.61
N PRO A 107 2.41 8.68 -3.69
CA PRO A 107 3.28 9.60 -2.95
C PRO A 107 3.05 11.03 -3.44
N LEU A 108 2.75 11.98 -2.54
CA LEU A 108 2.51 13.40 -2.86
C LEU A 108 3.75 14.25 -2.60
N LEU A 109 3.99 15.21 -3.48
CA LEU A 109 4.93 16.29 -3.27
C LEU A 109 4.16 17.57 -2.96
N CYS A 110 4.14 17.95 -1.67
CA CYS A 110 3.47 19.13 -1.14
C CYS A 110 4.48 20.27 -0.91
N ASP A 111 3.99 21.49 -0.68
CA ASP A 111 4.83 22.67 -0.42
C ASP A 111 5.77 22.47 0.77
N HIS A 112 5.27 21.87 1.87
CA HIS A 112 6.03 21.61 3.09
C HIS A 112 6.76 20.25 3.07
N SER A 113 6.80 19.55 1.92
CA SER A 113 7.51 18.27 1.82
C SER A 113 9.02 18.45 1.94
N GLU A 114 9.62 17.86 2.98
CA GLU A 114 11.07 17.78 3.11
C GLU A 114 11.68 16.79 2.12
N ARG A 115 10.93 15.74 1.77
CA ARG A 115 11.36 14.71 0.82
C ARG A 115 10.85 15.01 -0.58
N LYS A 116 11.77 15.29 -1.50
CA LYS A 116 11.47 15.63 -2.90
C LYS A 116 11.78 14.50 -3.90
N VAL A 117 12.32 13.38 -3.43
CA VAL A 117 12.68 12.24 -4.27
C VAL A 117 12.39 10.95 -3.51
N ILE A 118 11.84 9.98 -4.22
CA ILE A 118 11.56 8.64 -3.70
C ILE A 118 12.31 7.56 -4.49
N LYS A 119 12.47 6.38 -3.87
CA LYS A 119 12.99 5.18 -4.53
C LYS A 119 11.85 4.20 -4.78
N GLU A 120 11.16 4.36 -5.90
CA GLU A 120 9.96 3.57 -6.25
C GLU A 120 10.20 2.06 -6.17
N GLU A 121 11.34 1.58 -6.70
CA GLU A 121 11.69 0.15 -6.64
C GLU A 121 11.75 -0.39 -5.20
N ARG A 122 12.21 0.43 -4.26
CA ARG A 122 12.24 0.04 -2.84
C ARG A 122 10.84 -0.05 -2.27
N PHE A 123 9.98 0.90 -2.59
CA PHE A 123 8.59 0.93 -2.15
C PHE A 123 7.81 -0.26 -2.73
N LEU A 124 7.98 -0.55 -4.01
CA LEU A 124 7.38 -1.74 -4.63
C LEU A 124 7.79 -3.04 -3.93
N LYS A 125 9.04 -3.19 -3.53
CA LYS A 125 9.50 -4.37 -2.78
C LYS A 125 8.83 -4.48 -1.42
N ILE A 126 8.58 -3.37 -0.75
CA ILE A 126 7.86 -3.35 0.54
C ILE A 126 6.41 -3.80 0.35
N LEU A 127 5.70 -3.22 -0.64
CA LEU A 127 4.33 -3.63 -0.96
C LEU A 127 4.23 -5.12 -1.29
N GLN A 128 5.15 -5.64 -2.12
CA GLN A 128 5.21 -7.06 -2.46
C GLN A 128 5.48 -7.94 -1.23
N SER A 129 6.35 -7.51 -0.33
CA SER A 129 6.64 -8.23 0.90
C SER A 129 5.44 -8.25 1.84
N ALA A 130 4.79 -7.11 2.05
CA ALA A 130 3.61 -6.97 2.87
C ALA A 130 2.42 -7.78 2.32
N MET A 131 2.18 -7.72 1.00
CA MET A 131 1.17 -8.53 0.32
C MET A 131 1.39 -10.03 0.55
N LYS A 132 2.64 -10.51 0.40
CA LYS A 132 2.98 -11.92 0.63
C LYS A 132 2.77 -12.32 2.09
N GLN A 133 3.16 -11.47 3.04
CA GLN A 133 3.05 -11.75 4.46
C GLN A 133 1.58 -11.77 4.93
N SER A 134 0.77 -10.84 4.45
CA SER A 134 -0.66 -10.76 4.79
C SER A 134 -1.54 -11.73 4.01
N LEU A 135 -0.93 -12.53 3.10
CA LEU A 135 -1.63 -13.48 2.23
C LEU A 135 -2.72 -12.83 1.36
N HIS A 136 -2.48 -11.59 0.93
CA HIS A 136 -3.30 -10.93 -0.05
C HIS A 136 -2.85 -11.31 -1.46
N TYR A 137 -3.79 -11.33 -2.41
CA TYR A 137 -3.51 -11.69 -3.81
C TYR A 137 -3.63 -10.49 -4.76
N HIS A 138 -4.05 -9.33 -4.23
CA HIS A 138 -4.06 -8.06 -4.94
C HIS A 138 -2.92 -7.18 -4.44
N LEU A 139 -2.02 -6.81 -5.34
CA LEU A 139 -0.94 -5.88 -5.05
C LEU A 139 -1.47 -4.45 -5.22
N PRO A 140 -1.35 -3.56 -4.22
CA PRO A 140 -1.71 -2.17 -4.39
C PRO A 140 -0.95 -1.51 -5.55
N ALA A 141 -1.63 -0.69 -6.35
CA ALA A 141 -0.97 0.15 -7.33
C ALA A 141 -0.11 1.21 -6.63
N LEU A 142 1.13 1.37 -7.05
CA LEU A 142 2.01 2.45 -6.60
C LEU A 142 2.22 3.41 -7.76
N ASN A 143 1.73 4.64 -7.58
CA ASN A 143 1.92 5.71 -8.55
C ASN A 143 3.27 6.42 -8.33
N PRO A 144 3.80 7.13 -9.34
CA PRO A 144 4.98 7.96 -9.18
C PRO A 144 4.75 9.10 -8.19
N LEU A 145 5.84 9.69 -7.68
CA LEU A 145 5.76 10.91 -6.86
C LEU A 145 5.11 12.02 -7.66
N THR A 146 3.95 12.48 -7.21
CA THR A 146 3.09 13.42 -7.93
C THR A 146 2.99 14.74 -7.18
N PRO A 147 3.22 15.91 -7.82
CA PRO A 147 2.96 17.20 -7.21
C PRO A 147 1.50 17.33 -6.78
N PHE A 148 1.25 17.92 -5.60
CA PHE A 148 -0.09 18.09 -5.06
C PHE A 148 -1.05 18.75 -6.07
N LYS A 149 -0.62 19.83 -6.72
CA LYS A 149 -1.41 20.56 -7.70
C LYS A 149 -1.85 19.70 -8.89
N ASP A 150 -0.95 18.87 -9.40
CA ASP A 150 -1.23 17.97 -10.53
C ASP A 150 -2.18 16.86 -10.12
N PHE A 151 -2.01 16.37 -8.88
CA PHE A 151 -2.88 15.36 -8.30
C PHE A 151 -4.31 15.86 -8.14
N ILE A 152 -4.49 17.03 -7.51
CA ILE A 152 -5.82 17.55 -7.19
C ILE A 152 -6.61 17.92 -8.45
N THR A 153 -5.94 18.36 -9.51
CA THR A 153 -6.60 18.69 -10.79
C THR A 153 -7.28 17.48 -11.44
N ASN A 154 -6.78 16.28 -11.13
CA ASN A 154 -7.29 15.00 -11.68
C ASN A 154 -8.00 14.14 -10.63
N ALA A 155 -8.19 14.65 -9.41
CA ALA A 155 -8.80 13.88 -8.33
C ALA A 155 -10.32 13.67 -8.53
N HIS A 156 -10.84 12.59 -7.94
CA HIS A 156 -12.25 12.23 -8.03
C HIS A 156 -13.10 12.99 -7.01
N SER A 157 -14.43 13.02 -7.22
CA SER A 157 -15.38 13.73 -6.35
C SER A 157 -15.40 13.26 -4.88
N ASN A 158 -15.00 12.01 -4.61
CA ASN A 158 -14.95 11.43 -3.27
C ASN A 158 -13.52 11.50 -2.69
N THR A 159 -12.93 12.68 -2.75
CA THR A 159 -11.59 12.96 -2.24
C THR A 159 -11.68 13.70 -0.92
N PHE A 160 -10.92 13.25 0.08
CA PHE A 160 -10.86 13.84 1.42
C PHE A 160 -9.43 14.26 1.75
N ILE A 161 -9.29 15.44 2.35
CA ILE A 161 -8.01 15.95 2.83
C ILE A 161 -7.98 15.93 4.37
N ALA A 162 -6.92 15.36 4.94
CA ALA A 162 -6.68 15.38 6.37
C ALA A 162 -5.69 16.50 6.71
N HIS A 163 -6.15 17.56 7.37
CA HIS A 163 -5.32 18.70 7.76
C HIS A 163 -5.63 19.19 9.19
N CYS A 164 -4.75 20.01 9.76
CA CYS A 164 -4.84 20.47 11.15
C CYS A 164 -5.38 21.90 11.30
N GLU A 165 -5.60 22.68 10.21
CA GLU A 165 -6.13 24.03 10.30
C GLU A 165 -7.51 24.09 10.98
N ASP A 166 -7.80 25.17 11.71
CA ASP A 166 -9.08 25.38 12.38
C ASP A 166 -10.17 25.73 11.36
N ASP A 167 -10.91 24.73 10.93
CA ASP A 167 -12.02 24.86 9.99
C ASP A 167 -13.15 23.85 10.33
N THR A 168 -14.29 23.99 9.66
CA THR A 168 -15.41 23.07 9.83
C THR A 168 -15.04 21.71 9.23
N LYS A 169 -14.87 20.68 10.07
CA LYS A 169 -14.45 19.35 9.69
C LYS A 169 -15.53 18.32 9.95
N SER A 170 -15.65 17.36 9.03
CA SER A 170 -16.52 16.20 9.17
C SER A 170 -15.75 15.00 9.71
N LEU A 171 -16.45 14.13 10.44
CA LEU A 171 -15.91 12.81 10.77
C LEU A 171 -15.93 11.93 9.51
N LEU A 172 -14.78 11.37 9.11
CA LEU A 172 -14.70 10.49 7.94
C LEU A 172 -15.80 9.44 7.94
N LYS A 173 -16.08 8.82 9.09
CA LYS A 173 -17.10 7.78 9.22
C LYS A 173 -18.50 8.23 8.79
N SER A 174 -18.86 9.51 8.97
CA SER A 174 -20.17 10.04 8.57
C SER A 174 -20.29 10.30 7.07
N GLU A 175 -19.17 10.43 6.39
CA GLU A 175 -19.11 10.72 4.95
C GLU A 175 -18.99 9.45 4.09
N LEU A 176 -18.65 8.32 4.69
CA LEU A 176 -18.43 7.08 3.95
C LEU A 176 -19.74 6.35 3.68
N SER A 177 -19.89 5.89 2.45
CA SER A 177 -20.98 5.00 1.99
C SER A 177 -20.41 3.64 1.57
N PRO A 178 -21.13 2.53 1.78
CA PRO A 178 -20.71 1.21 1.30
C PRO A 178 -20.50 1.19 -0.21
N ALA A 179 -19.59 0.32 -0.68
CA ALA A 179 -19.32 0.08 -2.11
C ALA A 179 -19.02 1.36 -2.91
N THR A 180 -18.28 2.30 -2.30
CA THR A 180 -17.95 3.58 -2.90
C THR A 180 -16.43 3.78 -2.87
N ASP A 181 -15.89 4.27 -3.97
CA ASP A 181 -14.47 4.57 -4.10
C ASP A 181 -14.13 5.88 -3.38
N TYR A 182 -13.03 5.89 -2.64
CA TYR A 182 -12.57 7.05 -1.90
C TYR A 182 -11.08 7.29 -2.08
N THR A 183 -10.71 8.57 -2.10
CA THR A 183 -9.33 9.03 -2.06
C THR A 183 -9.11 9.84 -0.77
N ILE A 184 -8.03 9.56 -0.04
CA ILE A 184 -7.68 10.29 1.18
C ILE A 184 -6.29 10.88 1.01
N LEU A 185 -6.20 12.21 1.19
CA LEU A 185 -4.94 12.95 1.15
C LEU A 185 -4.41 13.13 2.57
N ILE A 186 -3.12 12.82 2.75
CA ILE A 186 -2.41 13.00 4.02
C ILE A 186 -1.14 13.79 3.74
N GLY A 187 -1.01 14.94 4.39
CA GLY A 187 0.10 15.87 4.23
C GLY A 187 1.43 15.41 4.84
N PRO A 188 2.49 16.19 4.63
CA PRO A 188 3.78 15.99 5.29
C PRO A 188 3.70 16.34 6.79
N GLU A 189 4.84 16.22 7.50
CA GLU A 189 4.94 16.56 8.93
C GLU A 189 4.59 18.03 9.23
N GLY A 190 4.80 18.93 8.27
CA GLY A 190 4.44 20.35 8.37
C GLY A 190 3.04 20.69 7.90
N ASP A 191 2.18 19.68 7.69
CA ASP A 191 0.84 19.81 7.12
C ASP A 191 0.84 20.33 5.66
N PHE A 192 -0.32 20.42 5.06
CA PHE A 192 -0.53 21.12 3.78
C PHE A 192 -0.40 22.64 3.97
N SER A 193 0.03 23.35 2.93
CA SER A 193 -0.04 24.81 2.96
C SER A 193 -1.47 25.30 2.86
N THR A 194 -1.75 26.51 3.37
CA THR A 194 -3.07 27.14 3.25
C THR A 194 -3.54 27.24 1.79
N ILE A 195 -2.59 27.41 0.86
CA ILE A 195 -2.89 27.47 -0.58
C ILE A 195 -3.34 26.11 -1.10
N GLU A 196 -2.65 25.02 -0.70
CA GLU A 196 -3.01 23.66 -1.07
C GLU A 196 -4.40 23.29 -0.53
N ILE A 197 -4.69 23.61 0.73
CA ILE A 197 -6.02 23.37 1.33
C ILE A 197 -7.10 24.14 0.58
N GLN A 198 -6.88 25.42 0.26
CA GLN A 198 -7.85 26.21 -0.50
C GLN A 198 -8.07 25.70 -1.92
N GLN A 199 -7.03 25.19 -2.59
CA GLN A 199 -7.16 24.58 -3.92
C GLN A 199 -8.01 23.30 -3.87
N ASP A 200 -7.83 22.46 -2.85
CA ASP A 200 -8.65 21.26 -2.66
C ASP A 200 -10.11 21.63 -2.42
N LEU A 201 -10.38 22.57 -1.51
CA LEU A 201 -11.73 23.04 -1.18
C LEU A 201 -12.50 23.63 -2.38
N GLN A 202 -11.81 24.26 -3.33
CA GLN A 202 -12.43 24.75 -4.57
C GLN A 202 -12.83 23.62 -5.51
N THR A 203 -12.07 22.53 -5.49
CA THR A 203 -12.25 21.38 -6.40
C THR A 203 -13.13 20.31 -5.77
N HIS A 204 -13.07 20.14 -4.44
CA HIS A 204 -13.73 19.08 -3.67
C HIS A 204 -14.38 19.65 -2.39
N PRO A 205 -15.52 20.34 -2.47
CA PRO A 205 -16.09 21.10 -1.34
C PRO A 205 -16.56 20.25 -0.14
N THR A 206 -16.43 18.94 -0.17
CA THR A 206 -16.92 18.04 0.88
C THR A 206 -15.82 17.41 1.75
N CYS A 207 -14.57 17.90 1.70
CA CYS A 207 -13.43 17.06 2.03
C CYS A 207 -12.57 17.48 3.21
N LEU A 208 -13.14 17.92 4.32
CA LEU A 208 -12.38 18.18 5.54
C LEU A 208 -12.48 17.02 6.52
N LEU A 209 -11.35 16.36 6.81
CA LEU A 209 -11.28 15.29 7.80
C LEU A 209 -10.86 15.85 9.16
N TYR A 210 -11.65 15.56 10.19
CA TYR A 210 -11.20 15.68 11.56
C TYR A 210 -10.21 14.54 11.85
N THR A 211 -8.94 14.87 12.04
CA THR A 211 -7.99 13.92 12.61
C THR A 211 -8.16 13.94 14.12
N SER A 212 -8.66 12.85 14.69
CA SER A 212 -8.65 12.69 16.15
C SER A 212 -7.21 12.89 16.65
N PRO A 213 -6.99 13.67 17.73
CA PRO A 213 -5.67 13.81 18.30
C PRO A 213 -5.12 12.42 18.59
N SER A 214 -3.85 12.18 18.24
CA SER A 214 -3.17 10.94 18.56
C SER A 214 -3.31 10.67 20.07
N PRO A 215 -3.53 9.43 20.52
CA PRO A 215 -3.48 9.12 21.94
C PRO A 215 -2.20 9.59 22.65
N ARG A 216 -1.12 9.83 21.89
CA ARG A 216 0.13 10.44 22.39
C ARG A 216 -0.01 11.94 22.69
N ASP A 217 -0.81 12.68 21.92
CA ASP A 217 -0.95 14.13 22.09
C ASP A 217 -1.76 14.45 23.36
N GLY A 218 -2.70 13.58 23.74
CA GLY A 218 -3.45 13.70 24.99
C GLY A 218 -2.67 13.33 26.26
N LEU A 219 -1.59 12.56 26.14
CA LEU A 219 -0.77 12.13 27.28
C LEU A 219 0.35 13.13 27.63
N LEU A 220 0.89 13.86 26.66
CA LEU A 220 1.96 14.83 26.88
C LEU A 220 1.47 16.13 27.54
N SER A 221 0.18 16.47 27.41
CA SER A 221 -0.40 17.65 28.05
C SER A 221 -0.79 17.46 29.53
N ARG A 222 -0.63 16.25 30.08
CA ARG A 222 -1.06 15.89 31.45
C ARG A 222 0.07 15.46 32.39
N MET A 223 1.33 15.67 32.05
CA MET A 223 2.40 15.55 33.06
C MET A 223 2.41 16.82 33.90
N PRO A 224 2.03 16.76 35.19
CA PRO A 224 2.26 17.87 36.10
C PRO A 224 3.76 18.08 36.19
N SER A 225 4.21 19.34 36.00
CA SER A 225 5.57 19.74 36.38
C SER A 225 5.71 19.44 37.84
N SER A 226 6.43 18.37 38.19
CA SER A 226 6.87 18.13 39.54
C SER A 226 7.85 19.25 39.91
N ALA A 227 7.48 20.02 40.94
CA ALA A 227 8.33 20.94 41.66
C ALA A 227 9.54 20.22 42.25
#